data_7ef1aebcfcf081f48148cec57aece8ef
#
_entry.id   7ef1aebcfcf081f48148cec57aece8ef
#
_cell.length_a   1.000
_cell.length_b   1.000
_cell.length_c   1.000
_cell.angle_alpha   90.00
_cell.angle_beta   90.00
_cell.angle_gamma   90.00
#
_symmetry.space_group_name_H-M   'P 1'
#
loop_
_entity.id
_entity.type
_entity.pdbx_description
1 polymer ?
#
loop_
_entity_poly.entity_id
_entity_poly.type
_entity_poly.pdbx_seq_one_letter_code
_entity_poly.pdbx_strand_id
1 'polypeptide(L)'
;SDLHNRMYGKENERLLKSIKNQHPDLILIGGDMLVRKDGNSYDRTVRFLEKLPAICPVYCANGNHEQKLKELPDKYEQSYEGYKKALTVCGIHMLENASETVRLDEAPVRISGLEIPLRAYARFGKKDLPLKEITDRIGEHGEEYQILFAHHPGYIQEYLEYGADLILSGHYHGGVMQLPGIGGVISPDFTLFPKYSGGIYREGTQTVVVSRGLGTHSVPVRLWNWPELIVLELSGTSEEM
;
A
#
# COMPACT_ATOMS: atom_id res chain seq x y z
N SER A 1 -2.32 3.84 -3.07
CA SER A 1 -2.86 2.50 -2.79
C SER A 1 -4.23 2.31 -3.42
N ASP A 2 -4.60 1.04 -3.70
CA ASP A 2 -5.95 0.60 -4.04
C ASP A 2 -6.58 1.35 -5.22
N LEU A 3 -5.87 1.47 -6.32
CA LEU A 3 -6.38 2.11 -7.54
C LEU A 3 -7.44 1.24 -8.24
N HIS A 4 -7.27 -0.08 -8.23
CA HIS A 4 -8.20 -1.06 -8.82
C HIS A 4 -8.60 -0.73 -10.27
N ASN A 5 -7.62 -0.45 -11.11
CA ASN A 5 -7.80 -0.05 -12.52
C ASN A 5 -8.68 1.20 -12.71
N ARG A 6 -8.97 1.98 -11.65
CA ARG A 6 -9.78 3.20 -11.76
C ARG A 6 -9.03 4.27 -12.54
N MET A 7 -9.79 5.06 -13.30
CA MET A 7 -9.24 6.11 -14.13
C MET A 7 -9.70 7.49 -13.64
N TYR A 8 -8.74 8.40 -13.49
CA TYR A 8 -8.93 9.81 -13.13
C TYR A 8 -8.63 10.69 -14.35
N GLY A 9 -9.60 10.83 -15.24
CA GLY A 9 -9.44 11.43 -16.55
C GLY A 9 -8.84 10.45 -17.58
N LYS A 10 -8.48 10.94 -18.75
CA LYS A 10 -7.85 10.12 -19.77
C LYS A 10 -6.47 9.66 -19.29
N GLU A 11 -6.24 8.34 -19.23
CA GLU A 11 -4.97 7.75 -18.78
C GLU A 11 -4.44 8.28 -17.42
N ASN A 12 -5.34 8.52 -16.48
CA ASN A 12 -5.02 9.05 -15.14
C ASN A 12 -4.32 10.43 -15.14
N GLU A 13 -4.53 11.26 -16.17
CA GLU A 13 -3.88 12.58 -16.30
C GLU A 13 -4.14 13.50 -15.11
N ARG A 14 -5.35 13.43 -14.51
CA ARG A 14 -5.70 14.26 -13.34
C ARG A 14 -4.92 13.79 -12.09
N LEU A 15 -4.81 12.48 -11.90
CA LEU A 15 -4.04 11.92 -10.79
C LEU A 15 -2.55 12.23 -10.96
N LEU A 16 -2.01 12.05 -12.17
CA LEU A 16 -0.62 12.37 -12.48
C LEU A 16 -0.31 13.86 -12.23
N LYS A 17 -1.23 14.76 -12.61
CA LYS A 17 -1.10 16.19 -12.34
C LYS A 17 -1.13 16.48 -10.84
N SER A 18 -2.02 15.82 -10.09
CA SER A 18 -2.10 16.00 -8.64
C SER A 18 -0.80 15.55 -7.96
N ILE A 19 -0.21 14.41 -8.38
CA ILE A 19 1.07 13.93 -7.87
C ILE A 19 2.19 14.94 -8.18
N LYS A 20 2.33 15.36 -9.42
CA LYS A 20 3.36 16.34 -9.84
C LYS A 20 3.30 17.66 -9.06
N ASN A 21 2.10 18.13 -8.76
CA ASN A 21 1.89 19.40 -8.04
C ASN A 21 2.32 19.32 -6.57
N GLN A 22 2.54 18.11 -6.02
CA GLN A 22 3.05 17.94 -4.65
C GLN A 22 4.59 18.02 -4.60
N HIS A 23 5.27 17.99 -5.76
CA HIS A 23 6.74 17.99 -5.85
C HIS A 23 7.37 16.91 -4.95
N PRO A 24 6.96 15.63 -5.06
CA PRO A 24 7.43 14.60 -4.14
C PRO A 24 8.90 14.24 -4.40
N ASP A 25 9.65 13.97 -3.33
CA ASP A 25 11.00 13.40 -3.38
C ASP A 25 10.94 11.88 -3.59
N LEU A 26 9.81 11.26 -3.24
CA LEU A 26 9.59 9.83 -3.30
C LEU A 26 8.11 9.51 -3.55
N ILE A 27 7.82 8.53 -4.41
CA ILE A 27 6.48 7.98 -4.60
C ILE A 27 6.43 6.57 -4.04
N LEU A 28 5.47 6.34 -3.14
CA LEU A 28 5.24 5.08 -2.47
C LEU A 28 3.89 4.49 -2.91
N ILE A 29 3.89 3.27 -3.48
CA ILE A 29 2.70 2.58 -3.98
C ILE A 29 2.39 1.39 -3.07
N GLY A 30 1.28 1.45 -2.34
CA GLY A 30 0.89 0.50 -1.31
C GLY A 30 0.02 -0.67 -1.81
N GLY A 31 0.13 -1.05 -3.09
CA GLY A 31 -0.56 -2.23 -3.64
C GLY A 31 -2.01 -2.03 -4.08
N ASP A 32 -2.61 -3.11 -4.57
CA ASP A 32 -3.96 -3.19 -5.15
C ASP A 32 -4.19 -2.15 -6.26
N MET A 33 -3.19 -1.99 -7.12
CA MET A 33 -3.28 -1.14 -8.30
C MET A 33 -4.15 -1.79 -9.37
N LEU A 34 -4.20 -3.11 -9.39
CA LEU A 34 -4.95 -3.95 -10.32
C LEU A 34 -6.24 -4.50 -9.71
N VAL A 35 -7.17 -4.90 -10.58
CA VAL A 35 -8.26 -5.81 -10.23
C VAL A 35 -8.01 -7.15 -10.91
N ARG A 36 -7.85 -8.21 -10.14
CA ARG A 36 -7.80 -9.57 -10.67
C ARG A 36 -9.20 -10.02 -11.11
N LYS A 37 -9.49 -9.85 -12.37
CA LYS A 37 -10.77 -10.28 -12.96
C LYS A 37 -10.54 -10.62 -14.41
N ASP A 38 -10.99 -11.82 -14.83
CA ASP A 38 -10.91 -12.24 -16.21
C ASP A 38 -11.61 -11.22 -17.14
N GLY A 39 -11.04 -11.03 -18.33
CA GLY A 39 -11.49 -10.02 -19.28
C GLY A 39 -11.11 -8.57 -18.94
N ASN A 40 -10.42 -8.30 -17.83
CA ASN A 40 -9.88 -7.00 -17.52
C ASN A 40 -8.41 -6.90 -17.91
N SER A 41 -8.06 -5.93 -18.76
CA SER A 41 -6.67 -5.56 -18.98
C SER A 41 -6.19 -4.60 -17.91
N TYR A 42 -4.93 -4.77 -17.49
CA TYR A 42 -4.22 -3.82 -16.64
C TYR A 42 -3.39 -2.79 -17.42
N ASP A 43 -3.43 -2.81 -18.76
CA ASP A 43 -2.59 -1.97 -19.62
C ASP A 43 -2.70 -0.47 -19.30
N ARG A 44 -3.91 0.01 -18.99
CA ARG A 44 -4.11 1.42 -18.64
C ARG A 44 -3.45 1.79 -17.33
N THR A 45 -3.50 0.88 -16.35
CA THR A 45 -2.85 1.07 -15.06
C THR A 45 -1.34 1.06 -15.23
N VAL A 46 -0.80 0.11 -16.00
CA VAL A 46 0.63 0.05 -16.32
C VAL A 46 1.07 1.34 -17.03
N ARG A 47 0.38 1.79 -18.10
CA ARG A 47 0.70 3.06 -18.78
C ARG A 47 0.68 4.30 -17.88
N PHE A 48 -0.11 4.29 -16.84
CA PHE A 48 -0.09 5.35 -15.83
C PHE A 48 1.14 5.21 -14.93
N LEU A 49 1.40 4.01 -14.39
CA LEU A 49 2.52 3.75 -13.48
C LEU A 49 3.88 4.03 -14.15
N GLU A 50 4.06 3.66 -15.41
CA GLU A 50 5.26 3.91 -16.22
C GLU A 50 5.64 5.40 -16.33
N LYS A 51 4.70 6.32 -16.05
CA LYS A 51 4.95 7.77 -16.07
C LYS A 51 5.50 8.32 -14.75
N LEU A 52 5.41 7.55 -13.66
CA LEU A 52 5.78 8.02 -12.33
C LEU A 52 7.29 8.16 -12.13
N PRO A 53 8.16 7.26 -12.62
CA PRO A 53 9.62 7.40 -12.47
C PRO A 53 10.22 8.66 -13.12
N ALA A 54 9.48 9.29 -14.04
CA ALA A 54 9.88 10.59 -14.61
C ALA A 54 9.67 11.77 -13.63
N ILE A 55 9.07 11.53 -12.46
CA ILE A 55 8.85 12.57 -11.42
C ILE A 55 9.92 12.45 -10.34
N CYS A 56 10.03 11.27 -9.72
CA CYS A 56 11.01 10.94 -8.67
C CYS A 56 11.10 9.41 -8.53
N PRO A 57 12.00 8.86 -7.70
CA PRO A 57 12.06 7.43 -7.41
C PRO A 57 10.72 6.87 -6.94
N VAL A 58 10.39 5.64 -7.38
CA VAL A 58 9.10 4.99 -7.11
C VAL A 58 9.34 3.61 -6.51
N TYR A 59 8.75 3.36 -5.34
CA TYR A 59 8.73 2.06 -4.67
C TYR A 59 7.32 1.51 -4.64
N CYS A 60 7.17 0.25 -4.99
CA CYS A 60 5.87 -0.41 -5.10
C CYS A 60 5.87 -1.72 -4.33
N ALA A 61 4.94 -1.86 -3.39
CA ALA A 61 4.61 -3.13 -2.75
C ALA A 61 3.33 -3.70 -3.35
N ASN A 62 3.16 -5.02 -3.25
CA ASN A 62 1.95 -5.71 -3.69
C ASN A 62 0.83 -5.61 -2.66
N GLY A 63 -0.41 -5.48 -3.15
CA GLY A 63 -1.59 -5.78 -2.38
C GLY A 63 -2.05 -7.23 -2.60
N ASN A 64 -3.21 -7.58 -2.05
CA ASN A 64 -3.72 -8.94 -2.18
C ASN A 64 -4.18 -9.30 -3.59
N HIS A 65 -4.45 -8.31 -4.43
CA HIS A 65 -4.81 -8.56 -5.83
C HIS A 65 -3.59 -9.02 -6.63
N GLU A 66 -2.49 -8.29 -6.56
CA GLU A 66 -1.23 -8.65 -7.20
C GLU A 66 -0.69 -9.97 -6.64
N GLN A 67 -0.69 -10.15 -5.31
CA GLN A 67 -0.21 -11.37 -4.68
C GLN A 67 -1.00 -12.61 -5.13
N LYS A 68 -2.30 -12.50 -5.30
CA LYS A 68 -3.12 -13.62 -5.83
C LYS A 68 -2.84 -13.92 -7.29
N LEU A 69 -2.54 -12.93 -8.13
CA LEU A 69 -2.08 -13.17 -9.50
C LEU A 69 -0.75 -13.89 -9.51
N LYS A 70 0.16 -13.56 -8.60
CA LYS A 70 1.48 -14.18 -8.43
C LYS A 70 1.40 -15.62 -7.93
N GLU A 71 0.64 -15.86 -6.86
CA GLU A 71 0.60 -17.17 -6.19
C GLU A 71 -0.39 -18.17 -6.83
N LEU A 72 -1.34 -17.69 -7.65
CA LEU A 72 -2.36 -18.50 -8.30
C LEU A 72 -2.40 -18.22 -9.82
N PRO A 73 -1.28 -18.40 -10.55
CA PRO A 73 -1.16 -17.97 -11.95
C PRO A 73 -2.16 -18.67 -12.87
N ASP A 74 -2.47 -19.96 -12.61
CA ASP A 74 -3.38 -20.74 -13.44
C ASP A 74 -4.88 -20.35 -13.26
N LYS A 75 -5.16 -19.52 -12.28
CA LYS A 75 -6.53 -19.12 -11.94
C LYS A 75 -7.01 -17.88 -12.70
N TYR A 76 -6.09 -17.11 -13.23
CA TYR A 76 -6.38 -15.82 -13.85
C TYR A 76 -5.69 -15.69 -15.19
N GLU A 77 -6.35 -15.05 -16.17
CA GLU A 77 -5.77 -14.76 -17.49
C GLU A 77 -4.63 -13.73 -17.43
N GLN A 78 -4.64 -12.87 -16.41
CA GLN A 78 -3.67 -11.80 -16.22
C GLN A 78 -2.33 -12.37 -15.71
N SER A 79 -1.24 -11.96 -16.35
CA SER A 79 0.11 -12.36 -15.96
C SER A 79 0.70 -11.40 -14.93
N TYR A 80 0.98 -11.89 -13.72
CA TYR A 80 1.74 -11.14 -12.73
C TYR A 80 3.16 -10.80 -13.21
N GLU A 81 3.84 -11.77 -13.82
CA GLU A 81 5.20 -11.59 -14.34
C GLU A 81 5.26 -10.52 -15.43
N GLY A 82 4.23 -10.46 -16.30
CA GLY A 82 4.10 -9.41 -17.31
C GLY A 82 3.95 -8.02 -16.67
N TYR A 83 3.12 -7.91 -15.65
CA TYR A 83 2.93 -6.68 -14.88
C TYR A 83 4.22 -6.23 -14.20
N LYS A 84 4.84 -7.11 -13.42
CA LYS A 84 6.11 -6.85 -12.72
C LYS A 84 7.20 -6.41 -13.68
N LYS A 85 7.37 -7.13 -14.80
CA LYS A 85 8.36 -6.80 -15.82
C LYS A 85 8.15 -5.40 -16.39
N ALA A 86 6.91 -5.02 -16.71
CA ALA A 86 6.61 -3.69 -17.22
C ALA A 86 7.02 -2.60 -16.22
N LEU A 87 6.70 -2.77 -14.94
CA LEU A 87 7.04 -1.81 -13.90
C LEU A 87 8.55 -1.71 -13.63
N THR A 88 9.24 -2.85 -13.57
CA THR A 88 10.70 -2.84 -13.32
C THR A 88 11.50 -2.26 -14.49
N VAL A 89 11.08 -2.52 -15.73
CA VAL A 89 11.74 -1.97 -16.92
C VAL A 89 11.65 -0.44 -16.98
N CYS A 90 10.59 0.15 -16.47
CA CYS A 90 10.45 1.62 -16.43
C CYS A 90 11.09 2.26 -15.18
N GLY A 91 11.71 1.48 -14.30
CA GLY A 91 12.46 1.98 -13.14
C GLY A 91 11.64 2.03 -11.84
N ILE A 92 10.56 1.29 -11.72
CA ILE A 92 9.84 1.12 -10.44
C ILE A 92 10.49 -0.01 -9.64
N HIS A 93 10.84 0.26 -8.40
CA HIS A 93 11.38 -0.71 -7.44
C HIS A 93 10.25 -1.54 -6.85
N MET A 94 10.23 -2.85 -7.17
CA MET A 94 9.22 -3.78 -6.66
C MET A 94 9.69 -4.42 -5.36
N LEU A 95 8.99 -4.16 -4.26
CA LEU A 95 9.30 -4.69 -2.93
C LEU A 95 8.40 -5.89 -2.61
N GLU A 96 8.86 -7.09 -2.94
CA GLU A 96 8.14 -8.36 -2.74
C GLU A 96 8.84 -9.16 -1.64
N ASN A 97 8.42 -9.01 -0.39
CA ASN A 97 9.16 -9.51 0.77
C ASN A 97 10.63 -9.08 0.70
N ALA A 98 10.84 -7.82 0.42
CA ALA A 98 12.16 -7.23 0.20
C ALA A 98 12.25 -5.85 0.84
N SER A 99 13.48 -5.44 1.13
CA SER A 99 13.78 -4.13 1.68
C SER A 99 14.88 -3.46 0.87
N GLU A 100 14.77 -2.16 0.69
CA GLU A 100 15.83 -1.30 0.12
C GLU A 100 16.08 -0.12 1.05
N THR A 101 17.36 0.26 1.21
CA THR A 101 17.73 1.46 1.96
C THR A 101 17.98 2.60 0.98
N VAL A 102 17.27 3.68 1.18
CA VAL A 102 17.42 4.93 0.40
C VAL A 102 17.95 6.03 1.30
N ARG A 103 18.52 7.07 0.71
CA ARG A 103 18.86 8.28 1.43
C ARG A 103 17.83 9.35 1.14
N LEU A 104 17.15 9.81 2.17
CA LEU A 104 16.29 11.00 2.12
C LEU A 104 17.03 12.11 2.84
N ASP A 105 17.38 13.15 2.10
CA ASP A 105 18.44 14.10 2.51
C ASP A 105 19.70 13.33 2.92
N GLU A 106 20.20 13.48 4.12
CA GLU A 106 21.40 12.75 4.58
C GLU A 106 21.05 11.48 5.41
N ALA A 107 19.76 11.24 5.71
CA ALA A 107 19.34 10.14 6.55
C ALA A 107 19.10 8.85 5.76
N PRO A 108 19.61 7.68 6.21
CA PRO A 108 19.24 6.41 5.66
C PRO A 108 17.83 6.04 6.10
N VAL A 109 16.99 5.66 5.14
CA VAL A 109 15.62 5.22 5.37
C VAL A 109 15.44 3.85 4.72
N ARG A 110 15.06 2.86 5.50
CA ARG A 110 14.75 1.51 5.00
C ARG A 110 13.28 1.43 4.58
N ILE A 111 13.04 1.03 3.35
CA ILE A 111 11.69 0.83 2.82
C ILE A 111 11.51 -0.67 2.61
N SER A 112 10.52 -1.26 3.28
CA SER A 112 10.23 -2.69 3.23
C SER A 112 8.83 -2.95 2.69
N GLY A 113 8.70 -3.90 1.78
CA GLY A 113 7.42 -4.40 1.28
C GLY A 113 7.12 -5.79 1.80
N LEU A 114 6.11 -5.94 2.64
CA LEU A 114 5.69 -7.21 3.24
C LEU A 114 4.45 -7.77 2.56
N GLU A 115 4.58 -8.94 1.97
CA GLU A 115 3.46 -9.78 1.53
C GLU A 115 3.13 -10.78 2.64
N ILE A 116 2.02 -10.59 3.32
CA ILE A 116 1.54 -11.58 4.31
C ILE A 116 0.91 -12.78 3.58
N PRO A 117 0.85 -13.98 4.20
CA PRO A 117 0.28 -15.16 3.55
C PRO A 117 -1.15 -14.94 3.09
N LEU A 118 -1.55 -15.50 1.95
CA LEU A 118 -2.92 -15.36 1.42
C LEU A 118 -4.00 -15.83 2.41
N ARG A 119 -3.67 -16.77 3.32
CA ARG A 119 -4.58 -17.17 4.39
C ARG A 119 -4.98 -16.02 5.32
N ALA A 120 -4.12 -15.01 5.46
CA ALA A 120 -4.37 -13.83 6.29
C ALA A 120 -5.46 -12.90 5.70
N TYR A 121 -5.75 -13.01 4.40
CA TYR A 121 -6.84 -12.31 3.73
C TYR A 121 -8.18 -13.08 3.75
N ALA A 122 -8.30 -14.08 4.63
CA ALA A 122 -9.56 -14.80 4.78
C ALA A 122 -10.64 -13.90 5.39
N ARG A 123 -11.86 -13.95 4.83
CA ARG A 123 -12.98 -13.08 5.24
C ARG A 123 -13.46 -13.28 6.66
N PHE A 124 -13.20 -14.45 7.24
CA PHE A 124 -13.68 -14.79 8.57
C PHE A 124 -12.55 -15.32 9.43
N GLY A 125 -12.43 -14.73 10.63
CA GLY A 125 -11.45 -15.15 11.64
C GLY A 125 -10.03 -14.69 11.27
N LYS A 126 -9.49 -13.78 12.08
CA LYS A 126 -8.08 -13.37 11.97
C LYS A 126 -7.20 -14.61 12.10
N LYS A 127 -6.24 -14.78 11.21
CA LYS A 127 -5.22 -15.83 11.25
C LYS A 127 -3.98 -15.29 11.95
N ASP A 128 -3.27 -16.17 12.63
CA ASP A 128 -2.02 -15.78 13.28
C ASP A 128 -0.98 -15.33 12.25
N LEU A 129 -0.30 -14.27 12.58
CA LEU A 129 0.86 -13.75 11.84
C LEU A 129 1.97 -13.52 12.89
N PRO A 130 2.71 -14.55 13.30
CA PRO A 130 3.75 -14.40 14.30
C PRO A 130 4.87 -13.49 13.78
N LEU A 131 5.51 -12.75 14.68
CA LEU A 131 6.62 -11.85 14.39
C LEU A 131 7.71 -12.54 13.55
N LYS A 132 8.03 -13.79 13.88
CA LYS A 132 8.98 -14.60 13.11
C LYS A 132 8.63 -14.72 11.63
N GLU A 133 7.35 -14.79 11.27
CA GLU A 133 6.94 -14.85 9.86
C GLU A 133 7.17 -13.51 9.13
N ILE A 134 7.14 -12.40 9.84
CA ILE A 134 7.48 -11.08 9.31
C ILE A 134 9.00 -10.99 9.11
N THR A 135 9.77 -11.32 10.14
CA THR A 135 11.24 -11.23 10.09
C THR A 135 11.85 -12.21 9.08
N ASP A 136 11.29 -13.41 8.92
CA ASP A 136 11.73 -14.38 7.90
C ASP A 136 11.53 -13.83 6.45
N ARG A 137 10.59 -12.87 6.26
CA ARG A 137 10.26 -12.30 4.94
C ARG A 137 11.06 -11.05 4.59
N ILE A 138 11.22 -10.15 5.55
CA ILE A 138 11.80 -8.82 5.30
C ILE A 138 13.04 -8.53 6.16
N GLY A 139 13.51 -9.51 6.94
CA GLY A 139 14.64 -9.37 7.87
C GLY A 139 14.22 -8.72 9.19
N GLU A 140 15.17 -8.64 10.11
CA GLU A 140 15.00 -7.95 11.38
C GLU A 140 14.92 -6.42 11.19
N HIS A 141 14.29 -5.74 12.15
CA HIS A 141 14.33 -4.28 12.21
C HIS A 141 15.77 -3.80 12.46
N GLY A 142 16.20 -2.80 11.70
CA GLY A 142 17.52 -2.17 11.82
C GLY A 142 17.50 -0.91 12.71
N GLU A 143 18.58 -0.15 12.68
CA GLU A 143 18.68 1.14 13.38
C GLU A 143 18.15 2.31 12.52
N GLU A 144 18.02 2.09 11.21
CA GLU A 144 17.54 3.11 10.28
C GLU A 144 16.03 3.33 10.48
N TYR A 145 15.57 4.56 10.20
CA TYR A 145 14.13 4.83 10.11
C TYR A 145 13.48 3.91 9.08
N GLN A 146 12.47 3.15 9.52
CA GLN A 146 11.85 2.13 8.69
C GLN A 146 10.43 2.48 8.28
N ILE A 147 10.20 2.50 6.95
CA ILE A 147 8.89 2.55 6.33
C ILE A 147 8.49 1.13 5.92
N LEU A 148 7.41 0.63 6.49
CA LEU A 148 6.86 -0.69 6.19
C LEU A 148 5.58 -0.56 5.37
N PHE A 149 5.60 -1.10 4.15
CA PHE A 149 4.38 -1.42 3.42
C PHE A 149 3.84 -2.76 3.87
N ALA A 150 2.68 -2.76 4.46
CA ALA A 150 1.94 -3.97 4.82
C ALA A 150 0.47 -3.74 4.52
N HIS A 151 0.02 -4.26 3.38
CA HIS A 151 -1.24 -3.87 2.75
C HIS A 151 -2.48 -4.07 3.65
N HIS A 152 -2.50 -5.11 4.52
CA HIS A 152 -3.66 -5.47 5.33
C HIS A 152 -3.64 -4.84 6.74
N PRO A 153 -4.50 -3.85 7.08
CA PRO A 153 -4.46 -3.16 8.36
C PRO A 153 -4.96 -3.99 9.55
N GLY A 154 -5.54 -5.16 9.32
CA GLY A 154 -5.94 -6.09 10.37
C GLY A 154 -4.78 -6.65 11.21
N TYR A 155 -3.55 -6.47 10.76
CA TYR A 155 -2.32 -6.96 11.41
C TYR A 155 -1.41 -5.82 11.91
N ILE A 156 -1.95 -4.64 12.12
CA ILE A 156 -1.16 -3.48 12.56
C ILE A 156 -0.48 -3.74 13.90
N GLN A 157 -1.08 -4.52 14.81
CA GLN A 157 -0.43 -4.83 16.09
C GLN A 157 0.87 -5.63 15.89
N GLU A 158 0.85 -6.60 14.97
CA GLU A 158 2.01 -7.40 14.61
C GLU A 158 3.08 -6.55 13.90
N TYR A 159 2.68 -5.59 13.09
CA TYR A 159 3.62 -4.65 12.44
C TYR A 159 4.23 -3.65 13.43
N LEU A 160 3.48 -3.23 14.44
CA LEU A 160 3.98 -2.41 15.55
C LEU A 160 4.98 -3.22 16.41
N GLU A 161 4.68 -4.49 16.70
CA GLU A 161 5.59 -5.39 17.40
C GLU A 161 6.90 -5.63 16.64
N TYR A 162 6.83 -5.68 15.30
CA TYR A 162 8.02 -5.74 14.43
C TYR A 162 8.92 -4.51 14.59
N GLY A 163 8.38 -3.35 14.93
CA GLY A 163 9.12 -2.14 15.26
C GLY A 163 9.17 -1.06 14.18
N ALA A 164 8.50 -1.22 13.03
CA ALA A 164 8.52 -0.23 11.96
C ALA A 164 8.06 1.16 12.43
N ASP A 165 8.80 2.22 12.08
CA ASP A 165 8.51 3.60 12.50
C ASP A 165 7.28 4.18 11.80
N LEU A 166 7.14 3.88 10.51
CA LEU A 166 6.03 4.27 9.68
C LEU A 166 5.41 3.06 8.96
N ILE A 167 4.18 2.73 9.28
CA ILE A 167 3.43 1.63 8.68
C ILE A 167 2.42 2.19 7.70
N LEU A 168 2.48 1.73 6.44
CA LEU A 168 1.59 2.13 5.35
C LEU A 168 0.70 0.94 4.97
N SER A 169 -0.61 1.11 5.09
CA SER A 169 -1.61 0.08 4.76
C SER A 169 -2.72 0.62 3.87
N GLY A 170 -3.45 -0.28 3.23
CA GLY A 170 -4.61 0.01 2.38
C GLY A 170 -5.75 -0.96 2.66
N HIS A 171 -6.20 -1.69 1.63
CA HIS A 171 -7.12 -2.84 1.67
C HIS A 171 -8.54 -2.55 2.19
N TYR A 172 -8.71 -1.78 3.25
CA TYR A 172 -10.01 -1.51 3.86
C TYR A 172 -10.82 -0.42 3.14
N HIS A 173 -10.19 0.34 2.24
CA HIS A 173 -10.80 1.42 1.47
C HIS A 173 -11.58 2.43 2.32
N GLY A 174 -11.23 2.59 3.58
CA GLY A 174 -12.02 3.38 4.52
C GLY A 174 -13.33 2.72 4.94
N GLY A 175 -13.56 1.46 4.58
CA GLY A 175 -14.86 0.79 4.67
C GLY A 175 -15.82 1.22 3.55
N VAL A 176 -16.98 0.58 3.44
CA VAL A 176 -18.02 0.95 2.46
C VAL A 176 -18.58 2.35 2.76
N MET A 177 -18.69 2.69 4.04
CA MET A 177 -19.18 3.96 4.57
C MET A 177 -18.27 4.43 5.70
N GLN A 178 -17.98 5.74 5.72
CA GLN A 178 -17.33 6.38 6.86
C GLN A 178 -18.31 7.28 7.61
N LEU A 179 -18.28 7.21 8.93
CA LEU A 179 -19.02 8.12 9.78
C LEU A 179 -18.04 9.15 10.36
N PRO A 180 -18.34 10.46 10.25
CA PRO A 180 -17.52 11.50 10.83
C PRO A 180 -17.27 11.26 12.32
N GLY A 181 -16.02 11.28 12.76
CA GLY A 181 -15.62 11.07 14.15
C GLY A 181 -15.61 9.61 14.64
N ILE A 182 -16.13 8.66 13.84
CA ILE A 182 -16.17 7.23 14.20
C ILE A 182 -15.22 6.42 13.31
N GLY A 183 -15.11 6.75 12.02
CA GLY A 183 -14.33 6.02 11.05
C GLY A 183 -15.15 5.07 10.18
N GLY A 184 -14.52 4.03 9.64
CA GLY A 184 -15.17 3.04 8.77
C GLY A 184 -16.17 2.16 9.53
N VAL A 185 -17.34 1.93 8.91
CA VAL A 185 -18.40 1.15 9.54
C VAL A 185 -18.18 -0.36 9.38
N ILE A 186 -17.76 -0.79 8.20
CA ILE A 186 -17.52 -2.20 7.90
C ILE A 186 -16.37 -2.35 6.91
N SER A 187 -15.43 -3.22 7.24
CA SER A 187 -14.30 -3.57 6.37
C SER A 187 -14.64 -4.69 5.37
N PRO A 188 -13.81 -4.94 4.34
CA PRO A 188 -14.02 -6.01 3.38
C PRO A 188 -14.05 -7.42 3.96
N ASP A 189 -13.46 -7.62 5.14
CA ASP A 189 -13.46 -8.86 5.91
C ASP A 189 -14.62 -8.94 6.92
N PHE A 190 -15.62 -8.03 6.81
CA PHE A 190 -16.81 -7.93 7.66
C PHE A 190 -16.55 -7.56 9.12
N THR A 191 -15.39 -7.01 9.45
CA THR A 191 -15.15 -6.43 10.77
C THR A 191 -15.95 -5.14 10.91
N LEU A 192 -16.77 -5.06 11.96
CA LEU A 192 -17.52 -3.84 12.28
C LEU A 192 -16.64 -2.87 13.04
N PHE A 193 -16.67 -1.59 12.64
CA PHE A 193 -15.94 -0.49 13.26
C PHE A 193 -14.45 -0.80 13.49
N PRO A 194 -13.71 -1.20 12.44
CA PRO A 194 -12.30 -1.52 12.59
C PRO A 194 -11.53 -0.29 13.07
N LYS A 195 -10.64 -0.47 14.07
CA LYS A 195 -9.83 0.62 14.64
C LYS A 195 -9.05 1.37 13.54
N TYR A 196 -8.42 0.62 12.63
CA TYR A 196 -7.59 1.15 11.56
C TYR A 196 -8.33 1.08 10.22
N SER A 197 -9.27 1.98 9.98
CA SER A 197 -10.09 1.96 8.76
C SER A 197 -9.68 2.98 7.70
N GLY A 198 -8.97 4.04 8.08
CA GLY A 198 -8.49 5.11 7.21
C GLY A 198 -8.04 6.32 8.00
N GLY A 199 -6.92 6.93 7.59
CA GLY A 199 -6.34 8.08 8.26
C GLY A 199 -4.98 7.80 8.91
N ILE A 200 -4.55 8.69 9.80
CA ILE A 200 -3.25 8.63 10.48
C ILE A 200 -3.48 8.34 11.96
N TYR A 201 -2.73 7.37 12.49
CA TYR A 201 -2.77 6.95 13.88
C TYR A 201 -1.37 7.05 14.48
N ARG A 202 -1.28 7.53 15.72
CA ARG A 202 -0.04 7.56 16.50
C ARG A 202 -0.10 6.47 17.56
N GLU A 203 0.85 5.54 17.50
CA GLU A 203 0.97 4.41 18.42
C GLU A 203 2.33 4.49 19.11
N GLY A 204 2.38 5.25 20.21
CA GLY A 204 3.65 5.59 20.87
C GLY A 204 4.54 6.44 19.96
N THR A 205 5.73 5.96 19.65
CA THR A 205 6.69 6.60 18.74
C THR A 205 6.42 6.27 17.27
N GLN A 206 5.61 5.26 17.00
CA GLN A 206 5.33 4.75 15.66
C GLN A 206 4.12 5.46 15.02
N THR A 207 4.09 5.54 13.71
CA THR A 207 2.99 6.12 12.95
C THR A 207 2.39 5.08 12.02
N VAL A 208 1.07 4.99 12.01
CA VAL A 208 0.31 4.15 11.09
C VAL A 208 -0.52 5.02 10.17
N VAL A 209 -0.38 4.81 8.87
CA VAL A 209 -1.20 5.48 7.85
C VAL A 209 -1.99 4.41 7.09
N VAL A 210 -3.30 4.51 7.20
CA VAL A 210 -4.21 3.61 6.45
C VAL A 210 -4.90 4.40 5.37
N SER A 211 -4.60 4.05 4.12
CA SER A 211 -5.19 4.70 2.96
C SER A 211 -6.64 4.27 2.76
N ARG A 212 -7.50 5.25 2.45
CA ARG A 212 -8.84 4.97 1.95
C ARG A 212 -8.85 4.57 0.48
N GLY A 213 -7.70 4.57 -0.16
CA GLY A 213 -7.52 4.14 -1.53
C GLY A 213 -8.10 5.08 -2.59
N LEU A 214 -7.64 4.92 -3.81
CA LEU A 214 -8.09 5.68 -4.98
C LEU A 214 -9.29 5.04 -5.68
N GLY A 215 -9.36 3.71 -5.71
CA GLY A 215 -10.42 2.95 -6.35
C GLY A 215 -11.56 2.55 -5.43
N THR A 216 -12.46 1.72 -5.93
CA THR A 216 -13.53 1.08 -5.17
C THR A 216 -13.30 -0.43 -5.17
N HIS A 217 -13.67 -1.08 -4.08
CA HIS A 217 -13.64 -2.54 -3.98
C HIS A 217 -14.89 -3.17 -4.62
N SER A 218 -15.32 -4.33 -4.14
CA SER A 218 -16.44 -5.15 -4.65
C SER A 218 -17.76 -4.38 -4.77
N VAL A 219 -18.01 -3.41 -3.89
CA VAL A 219 -19.18 -2.53 -3.93
C VAL A 219 -18.75 -1.17 -4.49
N PRO A 220 -19.23 -0.73 -5.65
CA PRO A 220 -18.79 0.53 -6.28
C PRO A 220 -19.45 1.76 -5.63
N VAL A 221 -19.65 1.74 -4.33
CA VAL A 221 -20.27 2.83 -3.55
C VAL A 221 -19.34 3.26 -2.43
N ARG A 222 -19.16 4.57 -2.30
CA ARG A 222 -18.46 5.21 -1.19
C ARG A 222 -19.40 6.27 -0.60
N LEU A 223 -19.78 6.11 0.67
CA LEU A 223 -20.60 7.08 1.40
C LEU A 223 -19.71 7.82 2.40
N TRP A 224 -19.60 9.14 2.24
CA TRP A 224 -18.70 10.03 3.02
C TRP A 224 -17.24 9.55 3.07
N ASN A 225 -16.84 8.77 2.09
CA ASN A 225 -15.54 8.12 2.00
C ASN A 225 -14.88 8.46 0.66
N TRP A 226 -14.30 9.65 0.57
CA TRP A 226 -13.69 10.15 -0.66
C TRP A 226 -12.36 9.41 -0.95
N PRO A 227 -12.05 9.14 -2.23
CA PRO A 227 -10.73 8.67 -2.62
C PRO A 227 -9.67 9.72 -2.28
N GLU A 228 -8.48 9.28 -1.90
CA GLU A 228 -7.43 10.18 -1.46
C GLU A 228 -6.07 9.87 -2.06
N LEU A 229 -5.31 10.92 -2.31
CA LEU A 229 -3.87 10.91 -2.51
C LEU A 229 -3.25 11.40 -1.19
N ILE A 230 -2.45 10.57 -0.54
CA ILE A 230 -1.82 10.90 0.73
C ILE A 230 -0.48 11.57 0.44
N VAL A 231 -0.21 12.68 1.11
CA VAL A 231 1.08 13.36 1.13
C VAL A 231 1.61 13.30 2.56
N LEU A 232 2.82 12.81 2.72
CA LEU A 232 3.52 12.71 4.00
C LEU A 232 4.78 13.58 3.93
N GLU A 233 4.99 14.38 4.95
CA GLU A 233 6.25 15.09 5.17
C GLU A 233 6.97 14.39 6.32
N LEU A 234 8.18 13.90 6.02
CA LEU A 234 9.08 13.33 7.02
C LEU A 234 10.09 14.39 7.39
N SER A 235 10.16 14.76 8.67
CA SER A 235 11.17 15.67 9.20
C SER A 235 12.02 14.92 10.21
N GLY A 236 13.35 14.98 10.04
CA GLY A 236 14.28 14.56 11.08
C GLY A 236 14.33 15.63 12.17
N THR A 237 14.31 15.22 13.44
CA THR A 237 14.78 16.08 14.51
C THR A 237 16.31 16.01 14.50
N SER A 238 17.01 17.10 14.12
CA SER A 238 18.40 17.26 14.49
C SER A 238 18.42 17.32 16.02
N GLU A 239 18.87 16.26 16.69
CA GLU A 239 19.36 16.45 18.05
C GLU A 239 20.53 17.42 17.94
N GLU A 240 20.35 18.64 18.44
CA GLU A 240 21.47 19.54 18.69
C GLU A 240 22.36 18.84 19.72
N MET A 241 23.54 18.36 19.25
CA MET A 241 24.63 17.94 20.13
C MET A 241 25.25 19.14 20.81
#